data_16cbe3077947f83002334e0b85b37a6b
#
_entry.id   16cbe3077947f83002334e0b85b37a6b
#
_cell.length_a   1.000
_cell.length_b   1.000
_cell.length_c   1.000
_cell.angle_alpha   90.00
_cell.angle_beta   90.00
_cell.angle_gamma   90.00
#
_symmetry.space_group_name_H-M   'P 1'
#
loop_
_entity.id
_entity.type
_entity.pdbx_description
1 polymer ?
#
loop_
_entity_poly.entity_id
_entity_poly.type
_entity_poly.pdbx_seq_one_letter_code
_entity_poly.pdbx_strand_id
1 'polypeptide(L)'
;MDSNIKQPRLITFYAATGHLMMHMFAAFYFVIVLAIEDDWNFSYDELINLWLLGSLLVGLGSIPAGWLSDRWSRSGMLAIMFIGLGTSSILCGFSNNKFSLMINLSALGLFCSIYHPAGISWVVNLSLIHI
;
A
#
# COMPACT_ATOMS: atom_id res chain seq x y z
N MET A 1 9.86 -19.40 8.22
CA MET A 1 10.31 -20.69 7.67
C MET A 1 9.21 -21.18 6.73
N ASP A 2 9.15 -20.63 5.50
CA ASP A 2 8.07 -20.88 4.53
C ASP A 2 8.52 -21.97 3.51
N SER A 3 8.85 -23.17 4.02
CA SER A 3 9.44 -24.25 3.23
C SER A 3 8.44 -25.01 2.32
N ASN A 4 7.19 -24.55 2.16
CA ASN A 4 6.15 -25.31 1.47
C ASN A 4 5.43 -24.61 0.30
N ILE A 5 5.83 -23.44 -0.14
CA ILE A 5 5.20 -22.85 -1.32
C ILE A 5 5.96 -23.28 -2.58
N LYS A 6 5.62 -24.47 -3.07
CA LYS A 6 6.21 -25.09 -4.27
C LYS A 6 5.69 -24.56 -5.61
N GLN A 7 5.03 -23.36 -5.65
CA GLN A 7 4.43 -22.83 -6.87
C GLN A 7 4.95 -21.43 -7.20
N PRO A 8 6.10 -21.29 -7.91
CA PRO A 8 6.68 -20.00 -8.28
C PRO A 8 5.69 -19.09 -9.01
N ARG A 9 4.86 -19.66 -9.89
CA ARG A 9 3.85 -18.92 -10.65
C ARG A 9 2.81 -18.26 -9.74
N LEU A 10 2.38 -18.95 -8.68
CA LEU A 10 1.38 -18.43 -7.75
C LEU A 10 1.96 -17.27 -6.93
N ILE A 11 3.19 -17.38 -6.48
CA ILE A 11 3.87 -16.31 -5.74
C ILE A 11 4.05 -15.08 -6.64
N THR A 12 4.51 -15.28 -7.88
CA THR A 12 4.65 -14.18 -8.85
C THR A 12 3.30 -13.53 -9.12
N PHE A 13 2.23 -14.31 -9.26
CA PHE A 13 0.88 -13.79 -9.45
C PHE A 13 0.43 -12.92 -8.27
N TYR A 14 0.56 -13.40 -7.03
CA TYR A 14 0.20 -12.62 -5.84
C TYR A 14 1.07 -11.36 -5.67
N ALA A 15 2.36 -11.46 -5.95
CA ALA A 15 3.25 -10.31 -5.91
C ALA A 15 2.86 -9.27 -6.98
N ALA A 16 2.62 -9.70 -8.22
CA ALA A 16 2.19 -8.80 -9.30
C ALA A 16 0.83 -8.13 -8.98
N THR A 17 -0.12 -8.90 -8.44
CA THR A 17 -1.42 -8.38 -8.02
C THR A 17 -1.25 -7.35 -6.89
N GLY A 18 -0.41 -7.63 -5.91
CA GLY A 18 -0.10 -6.70 -4.82
C GLY A 18 0.50 -5.40 -5.32
N HIS A 19 1.42 -5.47 -6.29
CA HIS A 19 2.04 -4.31 -6.93
C HIS A 19 0.99 -3.45 -7.65
N LEU A 20 0.17 -4.10 -8.47
CA LEU A 20 -0.91 -3.43 -9.18
C LEU A 20 -1.87 -2.73 -8.19
N MET A 21 -2.34 -3.44 -7.17
CA MET A 21 -3.27 -2.89 -6.18
C MET A 21 -2.67 -1.70 -5.43
N MET A 22 -1.43 -1.82 -4.97
CA MET A 22 -0.76 -0.72 -4.27
C MET A 22 -0.73 0.56 -5.11
N HIS A 23 -0.28 0.47 -6.36
CA HIS A 23 -0.23 1.63 -7.25
C HIS A 23 -1.61 2.14 -7.65
N MET A 24 -2.56 1.25 -7.89
CA MET A 24 -3.92 1.61 -8.26
C MET A 24 -4.61 2.41 -7.13
N PHE A 25 -4.55 1.93 -5.89
CA PHE A 25 -5.15 2.63 -4.76
C PHE A 25 -4.48 3.98 -4.48
N ALA A 26 -3.15 4.06 -4.60
CA ALA A 26 -2.45 5.32 -4.48
C ALA A 26 -2.83 6.31 -5.60
N ALA A 27 -2.98 5.82 -6.84
CA ALA A 27 -3.32 6.64 -8.00
C ALA A 27 -4.80 7.10 -8.00
N PHE A 28 -5.73 6.32 -7.47
CA PHE A 28 -7.14 6.68 -7.43
C PHE A 28 -7.41 8.00 -6.74
N TYR A 29 -6.65 8.34 -5.70
CA TYR A 29 -6.83 9.60 -5.00
C TYR A 29 -6.69 10.81 -5.93
N PHE A 30 -5.72 10.81 -6.85
CA PHE A 30 -5.48 11.91 -7.78
C PHE A 30 -6.64 12.15 -8.77
N VAL A 31 -7.44 11.11 -9.01
CA VAL A 31 -8.65 11.22 -9.86
C VAL A 31 -9.87 11.58 -9.00
N ILE A 32 -10.02 10.97 -7.82
CA ILE A 32 -11.15 11.20 -6.91
C ILE A 32 -11.15 12.65 -6.41
N VAL A 33 -9.98 13.24 -6.21
CA VAL A 33 -9.84 14.67 -5.83
C VAL A 33 -10.62 15.61 -6.75
N LEU A 34 -10.66 15.33 -8.06
CA LEU A 34 -11.41 16.16 -9.02
C LEU A 34 -12.92 16.16 -8.76
N ALA A 35 -13.45 15.04 -8.23
CA ALA A 35 -14.86 14.98 -7.85
C ALA A 35 -15.12 15.60 -6.47
N ILE A 36 -14.16 15.52 -5.54
CA ILE A 36 -14.29 16.08 -4.19
C ILE A 36 -14.15 17.61 -4.21
N GLU A 37 -13.39 18.16 -5.15
CA GLU A 37 -13.12 19.60 -5.29
C GLU A 37 -14.41 20.42 -5.31
N ASP A 38 -15.34 20.03 -6.16
CA ASP A 38 -16.63 20.70 -6.30
C ASP A 38 -17.54 20.50 -5.06
N ASP A 39 -17.60 19.27 -4.53
CA ASP A 39 -18.49 18.93 -3.41
C ASP A 39 -18.05 19.58 -2.09
N TRP A 40 -16.75 19.70 -1.88
CA TRP A 40 -16.19 20.21 -0.62
C TRP A 40 -15.80 21.69 -0.69
N ASN A 41 -15.88 22.30 -1.87
CA ASN A 41 -15.50 23.69 -2.12
C ASN A 41 -14.08 24.03 -1.65
N PHE A 42 -13.12 23.14 -1.95
CA PHE A 42 -11.69 23.30 -1.75
C PHE A 42 -10.97 23.21 -3.09
N SER A 43 -9.82 23.87 -3.23
CA SER A 43 -9.03 23.79 -4.47
C SER A 43 -8.35 22.41 -4.59
N TYR A 44 -8.08 22.01 -5.84
CA TYR A 44 -7.32 20.80 -6.16
C TYR A 44 -6.00 20.73 -5.38
N ASP A 45 -5.26 21.84 -5.32
CA ASP A 45 -3.96 21.93 -4.63
C ASP A 45 -4.09 21.68 -3.12
N GLU A 46 -5.15 22.19 -2.48
CA GLU A 46 -5.41 21.93 -1.06
C GLU A 46 -5.67 20.44 -0.79
N LEU A 47 -6.47 19.83 -1.65
CA LEU A 47 -6.84 18.42 -1.50
C LEU A 47 -5.68 17.49 -1.82
N ILE A 48 -4.92 17.77 -2.89
CA ILE A 48 -3.77 16.92 -3.25
C ILE A 48 -2.69 16.92 -2.18
N ASN A 49 -2.51 18.03 -1.47
CA ASN A 49 -1.55 18.15 -0.38
C ASN A 49 -1.89 17.24 0.83
N LEU A 50 -3.13 16.76 0.96
CA LEU A 50 -3.49 15.80 1.99
C LEU A 50 -2.79 14.45 1.81
N TRP A 51 -2.35 14.13 0.58
CA TRP A 51 -1.57 12.93 0.30
C TRP A 51 -0.09 13.04 0.72
N LEU A 52 0.41 14.23 1.02
CA LEU A 52 1.84 14.44 1.32
C LEU A 52 2.32 13.55 2.48
N LEU A 53 1.57 13.50 3.57
CA LEU A 53 1.93 12.66 4.72
C LEU A 53 1.88 11.16 4.35
N GLY A 54 0.89 10.75 3.56
CA GLY A 54 0.80 9.39 3.03
C GLY A 54 2.02 9.01 2.20
N SER A 55 2.44 9.89 1.29
CA SER A 55 3.61 9.66 0.44
C SER A 55 4.93 9.57 1.23
N LEU A 56 5.08 10.37 2.27
CA LEU A 56 6.22 10.26 3.20
C LEU A 56 6.21 8.93 3.95
N LEU A 57 5.05 8.46 4.39
CA LEU A 57 4.91 7.18 5.07
C LEU A 57 5.16 5.98 4.15
N VAL A 58 4.91 6.09 2.84
CA VAL A 58 5.33 5.06 1.88
C VAL A 58 6.85 4.85 1.95
N GLY A 59 7.62 5.91 1.95
CA GLY A 59 9.08 5.85 2.03
C GLY A 59 9.58 5.40 3.40
N LEU A 60 9.24 6.14 4.45
CA LEU A 60 9.74 5.90 5.80
C LEU A 60 9.25 4.57 6.39
N GLY A 61 8.01 4.18 6.11
CA GLY A 61 7.42 2.93 6.58
C GLY A 61 8.05 1.67 5.94
N SER A 62 8.69 1.81 4.78
CA SER A 62 9.34 0.67 4.11
C SER A 62 10.50 0.09 4.91
N ILE A 63 11.19 0.91 5.72
CA ILE A 63 12.32 0.46 6.57
C ILE A 63 11.84 -0.52 7.65
N PRO A 64 10.92 -0.15 8.55
CA PRO A 64 10.42 -1.10 9.56
C PRO A 64 9.63 -2.25 8.93
N ALA A 65 8.92 -2.03 7.82
CA ALA A 65 8.22 -3.09 7.12
C ALA A 65 9.18 -4.16 6.57
N GLY A 66 10.31 -3.76 6.02
CA GLY A 66 11.37 -4.67 5.56
C GLY A 66 11.94 -5.49 6.71
N TRP A 67 12.32 -4.82 7.79
CA TRP A 67 12.85 -5.49 8.98
C TRP A 67 11.86 -6.52 9.57
N LEU A 68 10.57 -6.17 9.63
CA LEU A 68 9.54 -7.07 10.15
C LEU A 68 9.27 -8.23 9.17
N SER A 69 9.27 -7.95 7.87
CA SER A 69 9.09 -8.95 6.81
C SER A 69 10.15 -10.05 6.87
N ASP A 70 11.41 -9.66 7.13
CA ASP A 70 12.52 -10.62 7.21
C ASP A 70 12.50 -11.47 8.48
N ARG A 71 11.96 -10.94 9.58
CA ARG A 71 11.93 -11.62 10.89
C ARG A 71 10.67 -12.41 11.16
N TRP A 72 9.57 -12.02 10.56
CA TRP A 72 8.28 -12.64 10.81
C TRP A 72 7.80 -13.47 9.60
N SER A 73 7.21 -12.84 8.60
CA SER A 73 6.66 -13.52 7.43
C SER A 73 6.40 -12.55 6.29
N ARG A 74 6.94 -12.82 5.10
CA ARG A 74 6.68 -12.03 3.89
C ARG A 74 5.22 -12.13 3.45
N SER A 75 4.66 -13.34 3.46
CA SER A 75 3.25 -13.56 3.11
C SER A 75 2.30 -12.92 4.13
N GLY A 76 2.65 -12.99 5.43
CA GLY A 76 1.90 -12.32 6.49
C GLY A 76 1.90 -10.81 6.33
N MET A 77 3.04 -10.21 6.00
CA MET A 77 3.14 -8.77 5.73
C MET A 77 2.31 -8.36 4.52
N LEU A 78 2.30 -9.15 3.43
CA LEU A 78 1.44 -8.87 2.28
C LEU A 78 -0.05 -8.99 2.63
N ALA A 79 -0.44 -9.94 3.47
CA ALA A 79 -1.83 -10.03 3.94
C ALA A 79 -2.23 -8.77 4.75
N ILE A 80 -1.35 -8.29 5.65
CA ILE A 80 -1.56 -7.03 6.38
C ILE A 80 -1.68 -5.86 5.41
N MET A 81 -0.84 -5.79 4.38
CA MET A 81 -0.92 -4.78 3.34
C MET A 81 -2.30 -4.77 2.65
N PHE A 82 -2.78 -5.92 2.17
CA PHE A 82 -4.08 -5.98 1.49
C PHE A 82 -5.25 -5.58 2.39
N ILE A 83 -5.27 -6.08 3.62
CA ILE A 83 -6.31 -5.72 4.60
C ILE A 83 -6.24 -4.23 4.92
N GLY A 84 -5.03 -3.72 5.16
CA GLY A 84 -4.82 -2.31 5.49
C GLY A 84 -5.17 -1.37 4.33
N LEU A 85 -4.80 -1.68 3.09
CA LEU A 85 -5.18 -0.92 1.90
C LEU A 85 -6.69 -0.87 1.73
N GLY A 86 -7.35 -2.03 1.80
CA GLY A 86 -8.81 -2.11 1.67
C GLY A 86 -9.53 -1.32 2.76
N THR A 87 -9.13 -1.51 4.02
CA THR A 87 -9.73 -0.80 5.15
C THR A 87 -9.51 0.71 5.05
N SER A 88 -8.27 1.16 4.78
CA SER A 88 -7.96 2.58 4.63
C SER A 88 -8.75 3.23 3.49
N SER A 89 -8.89 2.52 2.36
CA SER A 89 -9.67 3.01 1.21
C SER A 89 -11.15 3.17 1.56
N ILE A 90 -11.73 2.20 2.27
CA ILE A 90 -13.12 2.30 2.75
C ILE A 90 -13.27 3.50 3.69
N LEU A 91 -12.34 3.67 4.63
CA LEU A 91 -12.35 4.79 5.57
C LEU A 91 -12.18 6.16 4.88
N CYS A 92 -11.41 6.22 3.79
CA CYS A 92 -11.35 7.43 2.96
C CYS A 92 -12.73 7.79 2.39
N GLY A 93 -13.51 6.80 1.93
CA GLY A 93 -14.87 7.01 1.43
C GLY A 93 -15.88 7.50 2.49
N PHE A 94 -15.61 7.26 3.78
CA PHE A 94 -16.41 7.76 4.90
C PHE A 94 -15.88 9.07 5.49
N SER A 95 -14.84 9.64 4.93
CA SER A 95 -14.28 10.90 5.42
C SER A 95 -15.19 12.09 5.09
N ASN A 96 -15.55 12.88 6.10
CA ASN A 96 -16.44 14.04 5.95
C ASN A 96 -15.71 15.39 6.11
N ASN A 97 -14.39 15.38 6.25
CA ASN A 97 -13.56 16.57 6.37
C ASN A 97 -12.11 16.28 6.02
N LYS A 98 -11.33 17.35 5.76
CA LYS A 98 -9.91 17.26 5.35
C LYS A 98 -9.05 16.49 6.35
N PHE A 99 -9.28 16.66 7.64
CA PHE A 99 -8.47 16.02 8.67
C PHE A 99 -8.67 14.50 8.68
N SER A 100 -9.92 14.03 8.66
CA SER A 100 -10.21 12.59 8.59
C SER A 100 -9.69 11.97 7.30
N LEU A 101 -9.83 12.66 6.17
CA LEU A 101 -9.31 12.20 4.88
C LEU A 101 -7.77 12.11 4.90
N MET A 102 -7.09 13.11 5.44
CA MET A 102 -5.62 13.11 5.58
C MET A 102 -5.13 11.93 6.43
N ILE A 103 -5.78 11.63 7.56
CA ILE A 103 -5.42 10.49 8.41
C ILE A 103 -5.61 9.17 7.65
N ASN A 104 -6.74 8.99 6.97
CA ASN A 104 -7.03 7.77 6.24
C ASN A 104 -6.11 7.56 5.03
N LEU A 105 -5.76 8.64 4.31
CA LEU A 105 -4.74 8.63 3.26
C LEU A 105 -3.34 8.31 3.82
N SER A 106 -3.02 8.82 5.00
CA SER A 106 -1.75 8.52 5.67
C SER A 106 -1.66 7.04 6.06
N ALA A 107 -2.76 6.46 6.56
CA ALA A 107 -2.86 5.03 6.83
C ALA A 107 -2.70 4.20 5.53
N LEU A 108 -3.34 4.63 4.45
CA LEU A 108 -3.20 4.00 3.13
C LEU A 108 -1.72 4.01 2.68
N GLY A 109 -1.03 5.14 2.79
CA GLY A 109 0.40 5.26 2.48
C GLY A 109 1.27 4.33 3.34
N LEU A 110 0.96 4.23 4.64
CA LEU A 110 1.67 3.34 5.57
C LEU A 110 1.52 1.86 5.14
N PHE A 111 0.33 1.41 4.74
CA PHE A 111 0.14 0.03 4.27
C PHE A 111 0.76 -0.18 2.88
N CYS A 112 0.78 0.83 2.00
CA CYS A 112 1.51 0.77 0.73
C CYS A 112 3.01 0.52 0.94
N SER A 113 3.60 1.05 2.02
CA SER A 113 5.04 0.92 2.31
C SER A 113 5.51 -0.53 2.47
N ILE A 114 4.60 -1.44 2.81
CA ILE A 114 4.91 -2.85 3.06
C ILE A 114 5.27 -3.60 1.76
N TYR A 115 4.70 -3.17 0.62
CA TYR A 115 4.83 -3.95 -0.62
C TYR A 115 6.28 -4.10 -1.07
N HIS A 116 7.03 -3.01 -1.19
CA HIS A 116 8.36 -3.05 -1.78
C HIS A 116 9.31 -4.00 -1.05
N PRO A 117 9.49 -3.92 0.28
CA PRO A 117 10.37 -4.84 0.97
C PRO A 117 9.82 -6.27 1.05
N ALA A 118 8.53 -6.47 1.23
CA ALA A 118 7.95 -7.80 1.40
C ALA A 118 7.71 -8.52 0.06
N GLY A 119 7.09 -7.85 -0.91
CA GLY A 119 6.69 -8.45 -2.19
C GLY A 119 7.87 -8.71 -3.11
N ILE A 120 8.77 -7.72 -3.27
CA ILE A 120 9.96 -7.87 -4.13
C ILE A 120 10.89 -8.93 -3.55
N SER A 121 11.18 -8.88 -2.25
CA SER A 121 12.05 -9.88 -1.61
C SER A 121 11.47 -11.30 -1.71
N TRP A 122 10.15 -11.45 -1.71
CA TRP A 122 9.50 -12.74 -1.89
C TRP A 122 9.76 -13.32 -3.27
N VAL A 123 9.66 -12.52 -4.34
CA VAL A 123 9.94 -12.94 -5.71
C VAL A 123 11.42 -13.22 -5.94
N VAL A 124 12.30 -12.35 -5.43
CA VAL A 124 13.77 -12.53 -5.59
C VAL A 124 14.27 -13.82 -4.94
N ASN A 125 13.76 -14.14 -3.75
CA ASN A 125 14.14 -15.40 -3.08
C ASN A 125 13.71 -16.65 -3.86
N LEU A 126 12.65 -16.57 -4.66
CA LEU A 126 12.29 -17.70 -5.56
C LEU A 126 13.28 -17.86 -6.70
N SER A 127 13.76 -16.76 -7.28
CA SER A 127 14.70 -16.83 -8.40
C SER A 127 16.06 -17.37 -7.98
N LEU A 128 16.50 -17.11 -6.74
CA LEU A 128 17.77 -17.61 -6.20
C LEU A 128 17.76 -19.12 -5.88
N ILE A 129 16.58 -19.72 -5.68
CA ILE A 129 16.45 -21.16 -5.43
C ILE A 129 16.54 -21.98 -6.74
N HIS A 130 16.37 -21.31 -7.90
CA HIS A 130 16.39 -21.96 -9.21
C HIS A 130 17.71 -21.73 -10.00
N ILE A 131 18.70 -21.07 -9.41
CA ILE A 131 20.07 -20.94 -9.93
C ILE A 131 20.98 -21.91 -9.17
#